data_ce842dc3f0ceb49d7f4d86a05b913781
#
_entry.id   ce842dc3f0ceb49d7f4d86a05b913781
#
_cell.length_a   1.000
_cell.length_b   1.000
_cell.length_c   1.000
_cell.angle_alpha   90.00
_cell.angle_beta   90.00
_cell.angle_gamma   90.00
#
_symmetry.space_group_name_H-M   'P 1'
#
loop_
_entity.id
_entity.type
_entity.pdbx_description
1 polymer ?
#
loop_
_entity_poly.entity_id
_entity_poly.type
_entity_poly.pdbx_seq_one_letter_code
_entity_poly.pdbx_strand_id
1 'polypeptide(L)'
;MINIFSKKNRIECTSMENAYKHRIRNELCFGYSYFLGGENGMRDFFAFEPTDCNISKLVNRGNYNNSNDMERLIGNITYRLMFFGKAYIYIKPDYTINIDNEHKEQKILSSLKLEEINGGIKGKNKTHFKFCCREGDGKTSDIQICRKQLIIFDIKDLGYNKNYFPSVLKKLGKCDIALSAVTMLSSNSDGYDFDVHSKKSKLRKLKVLKDVGWVSDASELSDSYILYKKIQEDKIRICFLNYILQKLNFGFEKYIVDVGGKLVAHINEKNYDQLWKDYCEGKLTGTELTKILYPK
;
A
#
# COMPACT_ATOMS: atom_id res chain seq x y z
N MET A 1 -14.61 38.83 -15.51
CA MET A 1 -14.25 37.71 -14.60
C MET A 1 -12.97 37.10 -15.14
N ILE A 2 -11.82 37.46 -14.55
CA ILE A 2 -10.49 37.01 -14.99
C ILE A 2 -10.37 35.54 -14.63
N ASN A 3 -10.10 34.69 -15.60
CA ASN A 3 -9.96 33.25 -15.41
C ASN A 3 -8.60 32.99 -14.75
N ILE A 4 -8.54 33.14 -13.41
CA ILE A 4 -7.31 33.03 -12.57
C ILE A 4 -6.78 31.59 -12.53
N PHE A 5 -7.50 30.62 -13.09
CA PHE A 5 -7.06 29.24 -13.21
C PHE A 5 -6.21 29.03 -14.48
N SER A 6 -5.08 29.73 -14.52
CA SER A 6 -4.06 29.53 -15.57
C SER A 6 -3.40 28.14 -15.44
N LYS A 7 -2.68 27.74 -16.49
CA LYS A 7 -1.86 26.51 -16.48
C LYS A 7 -0.95 26.39 -15.23
N LYS A 8 -0.51 27.52 -14.65
CA LYS A 8 0.35 27.59 -13.46
C LYS A 8 -0.34 27.03 -12.20
N ASN A 9 -1.61 27.36 -11.98
CA ASN A 9 -2.40 26.83 -10.87
C ASN A 9 -2.66 25.32 -11.00
N ARG A 10 -2.70 24.80 -12.24
CA ARG A 10 -2.84 23.37 -12.51
C ARG A 10 -1.56 22.61 -12.16
N ILE A 11 -0.39 23.22 -12.37
CA ILE A 11 0.92 22.66 -12.01
C ILE A 11 1.08 22.64 -10.49
N GLU A 12 0.71 23.69 -9.77
CA GLU A 12 0.75 23.76 -8.31
C GLU A 12 -0.18 22.71 -7.67
N CYS A 13 -1.41 22.56 -8.20
CA CYS A 13 -2.33 21.51 -7.76
C CYS A 13 -1.73 20.12 -7.92
N THR A 14 -1.10 19.84 -9.05
CA THR A 14 -0.46 18.56 -9.34
C THR A 14 0.76 18.32 -8.43
N SER A 15 1.52 19.36 -8.08
CA SER A 15 2.66 19.25 -7.16
C SER A 15 2.22 18.90 -5.75
N MET A 16 1.14 19.53 -5.24
CA MET A 16 0.58 19.25 -3.93
C MET A 16 -0.05 17.84 -3.87
N GLU A 17 -0.81 17.45 -4.88
CA GLU A 17 -1.33 16.08 -5.00
C GLU A 17 -0.19 15.05 -4.98
N ASN A 18 0.91 15.31 -5.68
CA ASN A 18 2.08 14.44 -5.70
C ASN A 18 2.80 14.41 -4.35
N ALA A 19 2.90 15.53 -3.63
CA ALA A 19 3.48 15.57 -2.29
C ALA A 19 2.66 14.70 -1.31
N TYR A 20 1.33 14.84 -1.30
CA TYR A 20 0.46 13.98 -0.50
C TYR A 20 0.55 12.50 -0.91
N LYS A 21 0.60 12.23 -2.20
CA LYS A 21 0.76 10.87 -2.72
C LYS A 21 2.06 10.24 -2.22
N HIS A 22 3.15 11.01 -2.22
CA HIS A 22 4.45 10.56 -1.73
C HIS A 22 4.42 10.26 -0.22
N ARG A 23 3.76 11.13 0.56
CA ARG A 23 3.58 10.94 2.00
C ARG A 23 2.76 9.69 2.31
N ILE A 24 1.59 9.53 1.70
CA ILE A 24 0.75 8.34 1.87
C ILE A 24 1.51 7.06 1.47
N ARG A 25 2.29 7.12 0.39
CA ARG A 25 3.15 6.01 -0.01
C ARG A 25 4.11 5.60 1.11
N ASN A 26 4.82 6.56 1.68
CA ASN A 26 5.81 6.27 2.71
C ASN A 26 5.18 5.88 4.05
N GLU A 27 4.07 6.50 4.42
CA GLU A 27 3.43 6.31 5.72
C GLU A 27 2.48 5.09 5.75
N LEU A 28 1.82 4.72 4.66
CA LEU A 28 0.82 3.65 4.64
C LEU A 28 1.21 2.42 3.81
N CYS A 29 2.03 2.60 2.76
CA CYS A 29 2.32 1.50 1.85
C CYS A 29 3.60 0.73 2.19
N PHE A 30 4.50 1.32 2.97
CA PHE A 30 5.79 0.73 3.33
C PHE A 30 6.00 0.76 4.85
N GLY A 31 7.03 0.06 5.32
CA GLY A 31 7.37 0.01 6.74
C GLY A 31 6.44 -0.88 7.56
N TYR A 32 5.88 -1.92 6.96
CA TYR A 32 5.02 -2.86 7.68
C TYR A 32 5.71 -3.49 8.89
N SER A 33 6.95 -3.93 8.73
CA SER A 33 7.77 -4.48 9.80
C SER A 33 8.01 -3.47 10.92
N TYR A 34 8.28 -2.20 10.56
CA TYR A 34 8.50 -1.13 11.52
C TYR A 34 7.22 -0.75 12.30
N PHE A 35 6.08 -0.67 11.61
CA PHE A 35 4.84 -0.21 12.22
C PHE A 35 4.05 -1.32 12.94
N LEU A 36 4.11 -2.55 12.45
CA LEU A 36 3.32 -3.68 12.93
C LEU A 36 4.16 -4.75 13.61
N GLY A 37 5.47 -4.73 13.46
CA GLY A 37 6.39 -5.66 14.14
C GLY A 37 6.51 -5.36 15.64
N GLY A 38 7.08 -6.29 16.39
CA GLY A 38 7.38 -6.13 17.80
C GLY A 38 8.71 -5.41 18.06
N GLU A 39 9.03 -5.18 19.34
CA GLU A 39 10.22 -4.44 19.82
C GLU A 39 11.57 -4.96 19.31
N ASN A 40 11.64 -6.21 18.87
CA ASN A 40 12.90 -6.87 18.48
C ASN A 40 13.25 -6.72 16.99
N GLY A 41 12.59 -5.83 16.24
CA GLY A 41 12.87 -5.61 14.81
C GLY A 41 13.07 -6.93 14.09
N MET A 42 12.11 -7.85 14.16
CA MET A 42 12.26 -9.22 13.69
C MET A 42 12.84 -9.20 12.28
N ARG A 43 14.05 -9.76 12.12
CA ARG A 43 14.70 -9.91 10.81
C ARG A 43 13.80 -10.62 9.80
N ASP A 44 12.80 -11.37 10.28
CA ASP A 44 11.90 -12.21 9.50
C ASP A 44 10.44 -11.85 9.74
N PHE A 45 10.08 -10.54 9.62
CA PHE A 45 8.69 -10.11 9.71
C PHE A 45 7.80 -10.83 8.69
N PHE A 46 8.31 -11.04 7.48
CA PHE A 46 7.70 -11.91 6.47
C PHE A 46 8.47 -13.21 6.39
N ALA A 47 7.79 -14.33 6.60
CA ALA A 47 8.36 -15.65 6.54
C ALA A 47 7.42 -16.65 5.86
N PHE A 48 7.97 -17.75 5.38
CA PHE A 48 7.18 -18.92 5.00
C PHE A 48 7.10 -19.89 6.17
N GLU A 49 5.90 -20.41 6.43
CA GLU A 49 5.68 -21.42 7.47
C GLU A 49 5.09 -22.70 6.88
N PRO A 50 5.78 -23.84 7.07
CA PRO A 50 7.12 -24.00 7.66
C PRO A 50 8.24 -23.42 6.78
N THR A 51 9.36 -23.03 7.38
CA THR A 51 10.47 -22.32 6.69
C THR A 51 11.12 -23.13 5.57
N ASP A 52 11.11 -24.45 5.65
CA ASP A 52 11.69 -25.38 4.68
C ASP A 52 10.68 -25.92 3.65
N CYS A 53 9.49 -25.36 3.59
CA CYS A 53 8.46 -25.76 2.63
C CYS A 53 8.88 -25.53 1.16
N ASN A 54 8.22 -26.22 0.24
CA ASN A 54 8.54 -26.16 -1.19
C ASN A 54 8.44 -24.75 -1.74
N ILE A 55 7.39 -24.00 -1.37
CA ILE A 55 7.21 -22.63 -1.85
C ILE A 55 8.32 -21.71 -1.36
N SER A 56 8.77 -21.84 -0.10
CA SER A 56 9.89 -21.08 0.45
C SER A 56 11.16 -21.30 -0.38
N LYS A 57 11.51 -22.55 -0.65
CA LYS A 57 12.70 -22.90 -1.45
C LYS A 57 12.63 -22.33 -2.87
N LEU A 58 11.46 -22.41 -3.52
CA LEU A 58 11.27 -21.91 -4.89
C LEU A 58 11.31 -20.39 -4.98
N VAL A 59 10.65 -19.68 -4.06
CA VAL A 59 10.62 -18.23 -4.04
C VAL A 59 11.97 -17.64 -3.63
N ASN A 60 12.66 -18.25 -2.65
CA ASN A 60 13.99 -17.81 -2.22
C ASN A 60 15.05 -17.97 -3.33
N ARG A 61 14.94 -18.98 -4.18
CA ARG A 61 15.79 -19.14 -5.37
C ARG A 61 15.44 -18.16 -6.49
N GLY A 62 14.29 -17.52 -6.42
CA GLY A 62 13.83 -16.51 -7.37
C GLY A 62 14.41 -15.13 -7.09
N ASN A 63 13.57 -14.18 -6.73
CA ASN A 63 13.93 -12.77 -6.54
C ASN A 63 13.50 -12.20 -5.17
N TYR A 64 13.08 -13.03 -4.24
CA TYR A 64 12.66 -12.62 -2.89
C TYR A 64 13.37 -13.49 -1.84
N ASN A 65 14.63 -13.11 -1.57
CA ASN A 65 15.52 -13.90 -0.73
C ASN A 65 15.42 -13.56 0.76
N ASN A 66 14.71 -12.48 1.09
CA ASN A 66 14.62 -11.98 2.46
C ASN A 66 13.32 -11.24 2.74
N SER A 67 13.06 -10.98 4.02
CA SER A 67 11.89 -10.25 4.50
C SER A 67 11.76 -8.85 3.88
N ASN A 68 12.87 -8.13 3.65
CA ASN A 68 12.86 -6.78 3.08
C ASN A 68 12.38 -6.76 1.62
N ASP A 69 12.76 -7.77 0.82
CA ASP A 69 12.30 -7.89 -0.56
C ASP A 69 10.79 -8.16 -0.60
N MET A 70 10.31 -9.01 0.30
CA MET A 70 8.88 -9.29 0.44
C MET A 70 8.11 -8.06 0.92
N GLU A 71 8.64 -7.31 1.87
CA GLU A 71 8.06 -6.05 2.33
C GLU A 71 7.94 -5.04 1.19
N ARG A 72 8.98 -4.93 0.35
CA ARG A 72 8.96 -4.06 -0.83
C ARG A 72 7.88 -4.47 -1.82
N LEU A 73 7.73 -5.78 -2.09
CA LEU A 73 6.68 -6.29 -2.96
C LEU A 73 5.29 -5.94 -2.42
N ILE A 74 5.04 -6.22 -1.15
CA ILE A 74 3.75 -5.95 -0.49
C ILE A 74 3.46 -4.45 -0.48
N GLY A 75 4.46 -3.62 -0.18
CA GLY A 75 4.36 -2.17 -0.24
C GLY A 75 3.99 -1.65 -1.63
N ASN A 76 4.60 -2.20 -2.66
CA ASN A 76 4.27 -1.86 -4.05
C ASN A 76 2.85 -2.30 -4.43
N ILE A 77 2.41 -3.49 -4.02
CA ILE A 77 1.03 -3.95 -4.23
C ILE A 77 0.05 -3.00 -3.54
N THR A 78 0.30 -2.64 -2.28
CA THR A 78 -0.52 -1.69 -1.51
C THR A 78 -0.61 -0.35 -2.22
N TYR A 79 0.52 0.21 -2.64
CA TYR A 79 0.58 1.46 -3.39
C TYR A 79 -0.26 1.40 -4.68
N ARG A 80 -0.15 0.31 -5.44
CA ARG A 80 -0.95 0.14 -6.66
C ARG A 80 -2.44 0.01 -6.39
N LEU A 81 -2.81 -0.73 -5.35
CA LEU A 81 -4.20 -0.84 -4.94
C LEU A 81 -4.78 0.53 -4.57
N MET A 82 -4.07 1.30 -3.74
CA MET A 82 -4.52 2.62 -3.31
C MET A 82 -4.68 3.60 -4.48
N PHE A 83 -3.70 3.68 -5.38
CA PHE A 83 -3.66 4.75 -6.39
C PHE A 83 -4.17 4.36 -7.77
N PHE A 84 -4.17 3.06 -8.09
CA PHE A 84 -4.66 2.56 -9.39
C PHE A 84 -5.85 1.61 -9.25
N GLY A 85 -6.22 1.23 -8.03
CA GLY A 85 -7.33 0.35 -7.73
C GLY A 85 -7.05 -1.13 -8.01
N LYS A 86 -5.95 -1.46 -8.68
CA LYS A 86 -5.56 -2.84 -9.03
C LYS A 86 -4.05 -3.01 -9.02
N ALA A 87 -3.61 -4.21 -8.64
CA ALA A 87 -2.24 -4.68 -8.82
C ALA A 87 -2.23 -6.06 -9.48
N TYR A 88 -1.16 -6.36 -10.19
CA TYR A 88 -0.99 -7.62 -10.92
C TYR A 88 0.40 -8.17 -10.63
N ILE A 89 0.45 -9.43 -10.18
CA ILE A 89 1.70 -10.14 -9.95
C ILE A 89 1.73 -11.38 -10.85
N TYR A 90 2.79 -11.48 -11.62
CA TYR A 90 3.08 -12.62 -12.46
C TYR A 90 3.99 -13.60 -11.72
N ILE A 91 3.52 -14.83 -11.55
CA ILE A 91 4.34 -15.95 -11.06
C ILE A 91 5.07 -16.52 -12.27
N LYS A 92 6.35 -16.17 -12.41
CA LYS A 92 7.20 -16.63 -13.49
C LYS A 92 8.06 -17.80 -13.04
N PRO A 93 7.80 -19.01 -13.57
CA PRO A 93 8.60 -20.17 -13.24
C PRO A 93 9.89 -20.20 -14.07
N ASP A 94 10.98 -20.57 -13.44
CA ASP A 94 12.18 -21.02 -14.11
C ASP A 94 12.30 -22.53 -13.99
N TYR A 95 12.71 -23.19 -15.07
CA TYR A 95 12.87 -24.63 -15.13
C TYR A 95 14.31 -25.01 -15.41
N THR A 96 14.81 -26.05 -14.73
CA THR A 96 16.02 -26.76 -15.13
C THR A 96 15.67 -28.03 -15.87
N ILE A 97 16.47 -28.37 -16.87
CA ILE A 97 16.36 -29.64 -17.58
C ILE A 97 17.24 -30.64 -16.84
N ASN A 98 16.65 -31.69 -16.32
CA ASN A 98 17.37 -32.83 -15.76
C ASN A 98 17.26 -33.99 -16.74
N ILE A 99 18.37 -34.65 -17.02
CA ILE A 99 18.42 -35.83 -17.89
C ILE A 99 18.46 -37.04 -16.95
N ASP A 100 17.45 -37.87 -16.97
CA ASP A 100 17.38 -39.09 -16.18
C ASP A 100 18.28 -40.19 -16.76
N ASN A 101 18.43 -41.30 -16.02
CA ASN A 101 19.25 -42.44 -16.45
C ASN A 101 18.79 -43.09 -17.73
N GLU A 102 17.56 -42.80 -18.20
CA GLU A 102 17.00 -43.26 -19.47
C GLU A 102 17.16 -42.23 -20.61
N HIS A 103 17.97 -41.17 -20.40
CA HIS A 103 18.22 -40.04 -21.34
C HIS A 103 16.93 -39.24 -21.70
N LYS A 104 15.90 -39.29 -20.83
CA LYS A 104 14.71 -38.48 -20.98
C LYS A 104 14.89 -37.13 -20.32
N GLU A 105 14.59 -36.06 -21.04
CA GLU A 105 14.59 -34.70 -20.53
C GLU A 105 13.36 -34.48 -19.62
N GLN A 106 13.62 -34.23 -18.32
CA GLN A 106 12.59 -33.81 -17.37
C GLN A 106 12.76 -32.35 -17.05
N LYS A 107 11.69 -31.55 -17.25
CA LYS A 107 11.65 -30.16 -16.79
C LYS A 107 11.27 -30.11 -15.32
N ILE A 108 12.23 -29.73 -14.48
CA ILE A 108 12.03 -29.58 -13.06
C ILE A 108 11.92 -28.09 -12.74
N LEU A 109 10.88 -27.70 -11.98
CA LEU A 109 10.70 -26.33 -11.50
C LEU A 109 11.83 -25.99 -10.52
N SER A 110 12.71 -25.07 -10.89
CA SER A 110 13.90 -24.72 -10.13
C SER A 110 13.72 -23.49 -9.26
N SER A 111 12.98 -22.49 -9.74
CA SER A 111 12.68 -21.27 -8.99
C SER A 111 11.39 -20.62 -9.45
N LEU A 112 10.85 -19.72 -8.60
CA LEU A 112 9.69 -18.87 -8.90
C LEU A 112 10.09 -17.40 -8.69
N LYS A 113 9.89 -16.60 -9.74
CA LYS A 113 10.00 -15.15 -9.64
C LYS A 113 8.61 -14.52 -9.57
N LEU A 114 8.46 -13.55 -8.67
CA LEU A 114 7.25 -12.74 -8.57
C LEU A 114 7.53 -11.41 -9.27
N GLU A 115 6.90 -11.18 -10.39
CA GLU A 115 7.13 -9.96 -11.18
C GLU A 115 5.90 -9.05 -11.16
N GLU A 116 6.08 -7.80 -10.79
CA GLU A 116 5.04 -6.79 -10.89
C GLU A 116 4.79 -6.41 -12.35
N ILE A 117 3.52 -6.43 -12.76
CA ILE A 117 3.15 -6.00 -14.10
C ILE A 117 2.83 -4.52 -14.10
N ASN A 118 3.71 -3.74 -14.74
CA ASN A 118 3.56 -2.31 -14.94
C ASN A 118 2.77 -2.00 -16.20
N GLY A 119 1.49 -2.42 -16.25
CA GLY A 119 0.67 -2.25 -17.45
C GLY A 119 -0.81 -2.42 -17.22
N GLY A 120 -1.59 -2.02 -18.22
CA GLY A 120 -3.04 -2.22 -18.26
C GLY A 120 -3.41 -3.49 -19.03
N ILE A 121 -4.52 -4.11 -18.67
CA ILE A 121 -5.09 -5.22 -19.45
C ILE A 121 -5.62 -4.66 -20.77
N LYS A 122 -5.03 -5.11 -21.88
CA LYS A 122 -5.44 -4.78 -23.26
C LYS A 122 -6.48 -5.78 -23.78
N GLY A 123 -6.41 -7.02 -23.31
CA GLY A 123 -7.33 -8.08 -23.71
C GLY A 123 -7.27 -9.27 -22.76
N LYS A 124 -8.34 -10.06 -22.78
CA LYS A 124 -8.44 -11.30 -22.01
C LYS A 124 -9.18 -12.36 -22.82
N ASN A 125 -8.73 -13.59 -22.74
CA ASN A 125 -9.46 -14.77 -23.20
C ASN A 125 -9.61 -15.79 -22.04
N LYS A 126 -10.10 -16.99 -22.34
CA LYS A 126 -10.32 -18.03 -21.32
C LYS A 126 -9.03 -18.47 -20.60
N THR A 127 -7.88 -18.41 -21.27
CA THR A 127 -6.60 -18.97 -20.79
C THR A 127 -5.54 -17.92 -20.48
N HIS A 128 -5.59 -16.75 -21.13
CA HIS A 128 -4.53 -15.74 -21.05
C HIS A 128 -5.08 -14.33 -20.85
N PHE A 129 -4.23 -13.49 -20.26
CA PHE A 129 -4.36 -12.04 -20.25
C PHE A 129 -3.28 -11.42 -21.13
N LYS A 130 -3.66 -10.42 -21.90
CA LYS A 130 -2.73 -9.59 -22.67
C LYS A 130 -2.57 -8.24 -21.99
N PHE A 131 -1.36 -7.89 -21.61
CA PHE A 131 -0.99 -6.61 -21.00
C PHE A 131 -0.23 -5.77 -22.00
N CYS A 132 -0.47 -4.46 -21.94
CA CYS A 132 0.38 -3.44 -22.56
C CYS A 132 1.26 -2.85 -21.45
N CYS A 133 2.52 -3.20 -21.45
CA CYS A 133 3.51 -2.75 -20.46
C CYS A 133 4.34 -1.61 -21.05
N ARG A 134 4.66 -0.61 -20.22
CA ARG A 134 5.54 0.48 -20.59
C ARG A 134 6.95 0.17 -20.07
N GLU A 135 7.92 0.11 -20.96
CA GLU A 135 9.33 -0.06 -20.62
C GLU A 135 9.96 1.27 -20.17
N GLY A 136 11.11 1.19 -19.50
CA GLY A 136 11.79 2.37 -18.95
C GLY A 136 12.21 3.41 -19.99
N ASP A 137 12.40 2.99 -21.25
CA ASP A 137 12.71 3.85 -22.41
C ASP A 137 11.45 4.47 -23.06
N GLY A 138 10.27 4.22 -22.49
CA GLY A 138 8.99 4.73 -22.97
C GLY A 138 8.33 3.89 -24.06
N LYS A 139 8.98 2.84 -24.53
CA LYS A 139 8.38 1.88 -25.46
C LYS A 139 7.32 1.06 -24.77
N THR A 140 6.34 0.59 -25.54
CA THR A 140 5.30 -0.32 -25.06
C THR A 140 5.52 -1.70 -25.64
N SER A 141 5.52 -2.70 -24.77
CA SER A 141 5.53 -4.12 -25.15
C SER A 141 4.23 -4.80 -24.75
N ASP A 142 3.77 -5.73 -25.58
CA ASP A 142 2.62 -6.55 -25.27
C ASP A 142 3.10 -7.88 -24.66
N ILE A 143 2.67 -8.15 -23.42
CA ILE A 143 3.00 -9.40 -22.71
C ILE A 143 1.73 -10.25 -22.61
N GLN A 144 1.86 -11.54 -22.92
CA GLN A 144 0.78 -12.51 -22.76
C GLN A 144 1.09 -13.44 -21.58
N ILE A 145 0.20 -13.49 -20.59
CA ILE A 145 0.38 -14.24 -19.35
C ILE A 145 -0.75 -15.23 -19.17
N CYS A 146 -0.39 -16.47 -18.83
CA CYS A 146 -1.38 -17.50 -18.50
C CYS A 146 -2.15 -17.11 -17.23
N ARG A 147 -3.46 -17.36 -17.24
CA ARG A 147 -4.35 -17.01 -16.12
C ARG A 147 -3.96 -17.67 -14.80
N LYS A 148 -3.40 -18.87 -14.84
CA LYS A 148 -2.94 -19.59 -13.65
C LYS A 148 -1.73 -18.92 -12.99
N GLN A 149 -0.91 -18.23 -13.79
CA GLN A 149 0.33 -17.57 -13.36
C GLN A 149 0.12 -16.11 -12.92
N LEU A 150 -1.14 -15.65 -12.96
CA LEU A 150 -1.45 -14.26 -12.65
C LEU A 150 -2.26 -14.15 -11.36
N ILE A 151 -1.72 -13.39 -10.40
CA ILE A 151 -2.45 -12.97 -9.21
C ILE A 151 -3.00 -11.56 -9.46
N ILE A 152 -4.31 -11.41 -9.28
CA ILE A 152 -5.01 -10.14 -9.46
C ILE A 152 -5.49 -9.66 -8.10
N PHE A 153 -5.06 -8.46 -7.74
CA PHE A 153 -5.55 -7.73 -6.57
C PHE A 153 -6.49 -6.63 -7.05
N ASP A 154 -7.66 -6.53 -6.41
CA ASP A 154 -8.64 -5.47 -6.71
C ASP A 154 -9.04 -4.80 -5.39
N ILE A 155 -8.90 -3.49 -5.32
CA ILE A 155 -9.22 -2.71 -4.11
C ILE A 155 -10.70 -2.83 -3.71
N LYS A 156 -11.55 -3.21 -4.65
CA LYS A 156 -12.97 -3.47 -4.37
C LYS A 156 -13.19 -4.64 -3.43
N ASP A 157 -12.29 -5.62 -3.42
CA ASP A 157 -12.34 -6.76 -2.50
C ASP A 157 -12.16 -6.30 -1.04
N LEU A 158 -11.55 -5.11 -0.83
CA LEU A 158 -11.42 -4.44 0.47
C LEU A 158 -12.57 -3.47 0.78
N GLY A 159 -13.61 -3.44 -0.05
CA GLY A 159 -14.76 -2.54 0.13
C GLY A 159 -14.54 -1.11 -0.37
N TYR A 160 -13.37 -0.76 -0.89
CA TYR A 160 -13.10 0.58 -1.41
C TYR A 160 -13.52 0.73 -2.88
N ASN A 161 -13.98 1.93 -3.24
CA ASN A 161 -14.11 2.28 -4.65
C ASN A 161 -12.71 2.52 -5.24
N LYS A 162 -12.49 2.12 -6.50
CA LYS A 162 -11.21 2.29 -7.22
C LYS A 162 -10.67 3.73 -7.22
N ASN A 163 -11.56 4.72 -7.11
CA ASN A 163 -11.21 6.13 -7.10
C ASN A 163 -11.17 6.74 -5.70
N TYR A 164 -11.29 5.93 -4.63
CA TYR A 164 -11.36 6.44 -3.26
C TYR A 164 -10.12 7.25 -2.89
N PHE A 165 -8.93 6.65 -2.90
CA PHE A 165 -7.68 7.34 -2.57
C PHE A 165 -7.32 8.47 -3.55
N PRO A 166 -7.43 8.31 -4.89
CA PRO A 166 -7.29 9.43 -5.82
C PRO A 166 -8.23 10.60 -5.53
N SER A 167 -9.48 10.32 -5.13
CA SER A 167 -10.44 11.36 -4.74
C SER A 167 -10.02 12.09 -3.46
N VAL A 168 -9.50 11.35 -2.46
CA VAL A 168 -8.94 11.92 -1.22
C VAL A 168 -7.79 12.87 -1.54
N LEU A 169 -6.81 12.43 -2.36
CA LEU A 169 -5.70 13.28 -2.79
C LEU A 169 -6.15 14.56 -3.48
N LYS A 170 -7.09 14.45 -4.41
CA LYS A 170 -7.65 15.61 -5.13
C LYS A 170 -8.34 16.60 -4.18
N LYS A 171 -9.04 16.10 -3.17
CA LYS A 171 -9.67 16.94 -2.15
C LYS A 171 -8.64 17.64 -1.27
N LEU A 172 -7.57 16.92 -0.85
CA LEU A 172 -6.47 17.49 -0.08
C LEU A 172 -5.72 18.58 -0.84
N GLY A 173 -5.34 18.31 -2.10
CA GLY A 173 -4.71 19.30 -2.96
C GLY A 173 -5.54 20.59 -3.08
N LYS A 174 -6.87 20.47 -3.20
CA LYS A 174 -7.76 21.63 -3.24
C LYS A 174 -7.80 22.41 -1.92
N CYS A 175 -7.69 21.75 -0.77
CA CYS A 175 -7.67 22.45 0.52
C CYS A 175 -6.44 23.36 0.64
N ASP A 176 -5.27 22.93 0.18
CA ASP A 176 -4.04 23.70 0.25
C ASP A 176 -3.97 24.83 -0.78
N ILE A 177 -4.51 24.60 -1.98
CA ILE A 177 -4.58 25.64 -3.01
C ILE A 177 -5.48 26.79 -2.56
N ALA A 178 -6.63 26.48 -1.96
CA ALA A 178 -7.52 27.50 -1.44
C ALA A 178 -6.83 28.38 -0.41
N LEU A 179 -5.95 27.79 0.44
CA LEU A 179 -5.16 28.52 1.43
C LEU A 179 -4.11 29.42 0.75
N SER A 180 -3.35 28.90 -0.21
CA SER A 180 -2.32 29.64 -0.93
C SER A 180 -2.90 30.82 -1.75
N ALA A 181 -4.02 30.60 -2.44
CA ALA A 181 -4.69 31.64 -3.22
C ALA A 181 -5.17 32.79 -2.34
N VAL A 182 -5.66 32.49 -1.14
CA VAL A 182 -6.17 33.52 -0.22
C VAL A 182 -5.05 34.30 0.45
N THR A 183 -3.91 33.66 0.81
CA THR A 183 -2.73 34.37 1.31
C THR A 183 -2.16 35.34 0.28
N MET A 184 -2.25 35.05 -1.02
CA MET A 184 -1.80 35.96 -2.06
C MET A 184 -2.77 37.14 -2.28
N LEU A 185 -4.05 36.97 -1.99
CA LEU A 185 -5.08 37.98 -2.17
C LEU A 185 -5.26 38.88 -0.93
N SER A 186 -4.85 38.41 0.25
CA SER A 186 -5.12 39.07 1.53
C SER A 186 -4.20 40.24 1.84
N SER A 187 -3.17 40.51 1.04
CA SER A 187 -2.31 41.66 1.25
C SER A 187 -2.99 43.01 1.11
N ASN A 188 -4.23 43.07 0.63
CA ASN A 188 -4.97 44.31 0.32
C ASN A 188 -6.45 44.35 0.70
N SER A 189 -6.99 43.42 1.51
CA SER A 189 -8.41 43.46 1.84
C SER A 189 -8.64 43.63 3.36
N ASP A 190 -9.19 44.78 3.73
CA ASP A 190 -9.77 45.01 5.04
C ASP A 190 -10.86 43.97 5.34
N GLY A 191 -10.66 43.15 6.34
CA GLY A 191 -11.65 42.17 6.81
C GLY A 191 -11.37 40.69 6.56
N TYR A 192 -10.22 40.32 5.96
CA TYR A 192 -9.84 38.90 5.85
C TYR A 192 -9.15 38.39 7.11
N ASP A 193 -9.81 37.45 7.79
CA ASP A 193 -9.26 36.77 8.96
C ASP A 193 -8.54 35.47 8.57
N PHE A 194 -7.21 35.51 8.52
CA PHE A 194 -6.35 34.38 8.18
C PHE A 194 -6.52 33.21 9.16
N ASP A 195 -6.71 33.50 10.44
CA ASP A 195 -6.81 32.47 11.48
C ASP A 195 -8.11 31.69 11.35
N VAL A 196 -9.23 32.38 11.09
CA VAL A 196 -10.51 31.74 10.80
C VAL A 196 -10.45 30.91 9.53
N HIS A 197 -9.77 31.40 8.50
CA HIS A 197 -9.61 30.66 7.26
C HIS A 197 -8.72 29.41 7.44
N SER A 198 -7.61 29.56 8.13
CA SER A 198 -6.69 28.47 8.48
C SER A 198 -7.42 27.37 9.27
N LYS A 199 -8.17 27.73 10.31
CA LYS A 199 -9.00 26.80 11.09
C LYS A 199 -10.03 26.07 10.20
N LYS A 200 -10.74 26.78 9.32
CA LYS A 200 -11.69 26.16 8.39
C LYS A 200 -11.02 25.21 7.40
N SER A 201 -9.83 25.54 6.89
CA SER A 201 -9.06 24.66 6.00
C SER A 201 -8.61 23.39 6.72
N LYS A 202 -8.10 23.50 7.97
CA LYS A 202 -7.75 22.36 8.82
C LYS A 202 -8.94 21.44 9.06
N LEU A 203 -10.10 21.98 9.42
CA LEU A 203 -11.32 21.20 9.61
C LEU A 203 -11.77 20.48 8.32
N ARG A 204 -11.59 21.10 7.15
CA ARG A 204 -11.87 20.45 5.86
C ARG A 204 -10.91 19.28 5.61
N LYS A 205 -9.60 19.46 5.87
CA LYS A 205 -8.60 18.37 5.77
C LYS A 205 -8.96 17.21 6.70
N LEU A 206 -9.29 17.49 7.95
CA LEU A 206 -9.71 16.47 8.92
C LEU A 206 -10.93 15.68 8.44
N LYS A 207 -11.94 16.35 7.87
CA LYS A 207 -13.12 15.67 7.29
C LYS A 207 -12.76 14.76 6.11
N VAL A 208 -11.85 15.21 5.23
CA VAL A 208 -11.42 14.42 4.08
C VAL A 208 -10.62 13.19 4.52
N LEU A 209 -9.87 13.31 5.60
CA LEU A 209 -8.97 12.28 6.11
C LEU A 209 -9.59 11.36 7.16
N LYS A 210 -10.83 11.66 7.60
CA LYS A 210 -11.51 10.93 8.66
C LYS A 210 -11.46 9.41 8.48
N ASP A 211 -11.74 8.95 7.27
CA ASP A 211 -11.82 7.52 6.99
C ASP A 211 -10.45 6.88 6.72
N VAL A 212 -9.44 7.69 6.39
CA VAL A 212 -8.07 7.22 6.13
C VAL A 212 -7.20 7.26 7.39
N GLY A 213 -7.64 7.99 8.42
CA GLY A 213 -6.88 8.17 9.66
C GLY A 213 -5.58 8.98 9.51
N TRP A 214 -5.26 9.41 8.29
CA TRP A 214 -4.01 10.12 8.00
C TRP A 214 -4.15 11.63 8.12
N VAL A 215 -3.22 12.28 8.81
CA VAL A 215 -3.19 13.73 8.99
C VAL A 215 -1.81 14.28 8.65
N SER A 216 -1.78 15.31 7.82
CA SER A 216 -0.53 15.90 7.33
C SER A 216 0.18 16.78 8.35
N ASP A 217 -0.54 17.41 9.30
CA ASP A 217 0.00 18.38 10.23
C ASP A 217 -0.39 18.02 11.67
N ALA A 218 0.46 17.23 12.33
CA ALA A 218 0.23 16.73 13.69
C ALA A 218 0.49 17.80 14.77
N SER A 219 1.24 18.85 14.46
CA SER A 219 1.74 19.83 15.45
C SER A 219 0.67 20.64 16.18
N GLU A 220 -0.58 20.63 15.71
CA GLU A 220 -1.68 21.40 16.31
C GLU A 220 -2.87 20.52 16.73
N LEU A 221 -2.69 19.19 16.72
CA LEU A 221 -3.74 18.26 17.11
C LEU A 221 -3.53 17.85 18.56
N SER A 222 -4.64 17.54 19.25
CA SER A 222 -4.56 16.94 20.57
C SER A 222 -3.86 15.58 20.51
N ASP A 223 -3.13 15.23 21.57
CA ASP A 223 -2.47 13.92 21.70
C ASP A 223 -3.44 12.76 21.46
N SER A 224 -4.67 12.89 21.95
CA SER A 224 -5.74 11.92 21.74
C SER A 224 -6.03 11.67 20.25
N TYR A 225 -6.01 12.73 19.44
CA TYR A 225 -6.26 12.60 18.02
C TYR A 225 -5.07 11.94 17.29
N ILE A 226 -3.85 12.23 17.72
CA ILE A 226 -2.64 11.59 17.18
C ILE A 226 -2.68 10.08 17.44
N LEU A 227 -3.06 9.66 18.66
CA LEU A 227 -3.20 8.26 19.03
C LEU A 227 -4.33 7.57 18.25
N TYR A 228 -5.48 8.23 18.11
CA TYR A 228 -6.58 7.72 17.28
C TYR A 228 -6.14 7.51 15.82
N LYS A 229 -5.45 8.49 15.25
CA LYS A 229 -4.89 8.43 13.91
C LYS A 229 -3.98 7.21 13.73
N LYS A 230 -3.05 7.00 14.66
CA LYS A 230 -2.13 5.86 14.63
C LYS A 230 -2.88 4.53 14.60
N ILE A 231 -3.91 4.40 15.44
CA ILE A 231 -4.79 3.22 15.45
C ILE A 231 -5.44 3.01 14.07
N GLN A 232 -5.99 4.05 13.46
CA GLN A 232 -6.63 3.93 12.14
C GLN A 232 -5.63 3.55 11.04
N GLU A 233 -4.43 4.13 11.06
CA GLU A 233 -3.35 3.78 10.12
C GLU A 233 -2.95 2.31 10.23
N ASP A 234 -2.76 1.81 11.45
CA ASP A 234 -2.39 0.41 11.68
C ASP A 234 -3.51 -0.55 11.27
N LYS A 235 -4.77 -0.21 11.55
CA LYS A 235 -5.93 -1.00 11.08
C LYS A 235 -5.97 -1.08 9.55
N ILE A 236 -5.71 0.02 8.85
CA ILE A 236 -5.63 0.04 7.38
C ILE A 236 -4.48 -0.84 6.90
N ARG A 237 -3.28 -0.70 7.48
CA ARG A 237 -2.12 -1.54 7.12
C ARG A 237 -2.43 -3.02 7.28
N ILE A 238 -2.99 -3.43 8.42
CA ILE A 238 -3.36 -4.82 8.69
C ILE A 238 -4.40 -5.32 7.68
N CYS A 239 -5.40 -4.51 7.36
CA CYS A 239 -6.42 -4.86 6.37
C CYS A 239 -5.81 -5.14 5.00
N PHE A 240 -4.95 -4.25 4.50
CA PHE A 240 -4.26 -4.45 3.22
C PHE A 240 -3.31 -5.66 3.28
N LEU A 241 -2.54 -5.78 4.36
CA LEU A 241 -1.57 -6.86 4.54
C LEU A 241 -2.25 -8.23 4.51
N ASN A 242 -3.29 -8.43 5.31
CA ASN A 242 -4.02 -9.69 5.37
C ASN A 242 -4.63 -10.06 4.01
N TYR A 243 -5.21 -9.09 3.32
CA TYR A 243 -5.74 -9.30 1.99
C TYR A 243 -4.65 -9.72 0.99
N ILE A 244 -3.50 -9.04 1.00
CA ILE A 244 -2.40 -9.33 0.09
C ILE A 244 -1.83 -10.71 0.36
N LEU A 245 -1.57 -11.05 1.64
CA LEU A 245 -1.08 -12.38 2.02
C LEU A 245 -2.05 -13.48 1.60
N GLN A 246 -3.34 -13.30 1.85
CA GLN A 246 -4.37 -14.26 1.43
C GLN A 246 -4.35 -14.49 -0.10
N LYS A 247 -4.26 -13.41 -0.89
CA LYS A 247 -4.23 -13.52 -2.36
C LYS A 247 -2.93 -14.13 -2.87
N LEU A 248 -1.79 -13.83 -2.26
CA LEU A 248 -0.51 -14.45 -2.61
C LEU A 248 -0.54 -15.95 -2.33
N ASN A 249 -0.95 -16.35 -1.14
CA ASN A 249 -1.04 -17.75 -0.75
C ASN A 249 -2.00 -18.52 -1.67
N PHE A 250 -3.19 -17.99 -1.94
CA PHE A 250 -4.12 -18.58 -2.91
C PHE A 250 -3.52 -18.68 -4.32
N GLY A 251 -2.72 -17.70 -4.73
CA GLY A 251 -2.00 -17.72 -6.00
C GLY A 251 -0.97 -18.85 -6.06
N PHE A 252 -0.23 -19.06 -4.97
CA PHE A 252 0.74 -20.16 -4.86
C PHE A 252 0.04 -21.53 -4.92
N GLU A 253 -1.01 -21.74 -4.13
CA GLU A 253 -1.80 -22.97 -4.13
C GLU A 253 -2.37 -23.30 -5.50
N LYS A 254 -2.86 -22.28 -6.21
CA LYS A 254 -3.42 -22.45 -7.54
C LYS A 254 -2.39 -22.84 -8.59
N TYR A 255 -1.14 -22.37 -8.43
CA TYR A 255 -0.08 -22.60 -9.40
C TYR A 255 0.74 -23.85 -9.10
N ILE A 256 1.01 -24.11 -7.82
CA ILE A 256 1.84 -25.22 -7.33
C ILE A 256 0.92 -26.24 -6.65
N VAL A 257 1.01 -27.49 -7.08
CA VAL A 257 0.13 -28.58 -6.57
C VAL A 257 0.44 -28.91 -5.11
N ASP A 258 1.72 -28.85 -4.72
CA ASP A 258 2.17 -29.07 -3.35
C ASP A 258 3.01 -27.91 -2.87
N VAL A 259 2.33 -26.91 -2.28
CA VAL A 259 2.96 -25.70 -1.74
C VAL A 259 3.74 -26.00 -0.46
N GLY A 260 3.22 -26.92 0.35
CA GLY A 260 3.82 -27.35 1.62
C GLY A 260 3.90 -26.30 2.71
N GLY A 261 3.39 -25.06 2.47
CA GLY A 261 3.42 -23.97 3.44
C GLY A 261 2.74 -22.70 2.94
N LYS A 262 2.78 -21.66 3.76
CA LYS A 262 2.17 -20.35 3.49
C LYS A 262 3.10 -19.19 3.83
N LEU A 263 2.97 -18.08 3.13
CA LEU A 263 3.59 -16.81 3.49
C LEU A 263 2.79 -16.18 4.64
N VAL A 264 3.46 -15.81 5.70
CA VAL A 264 2.89 -15.16 6.88
C VAL A 264 3.61 -13.85 7.19
N ALA A 265 2.98 -13.00 8.00
CA ALA A 265 3.61 -11.85 8.62
C ALA A 265 3.48 -11.97 10.13
N HIS A 266 4.58 -11.80 10.85
CA HIS A 266 4.62 -11.83 12.31
C HIS A 266 4.21 -10.47 12.87
N ILE A 267 2.89 -10.25 12.93
CA ILE A 267 2.29 -9.02 13.44
C ILE A 267 2.25 -9.08 14.98
N ASN A 268 2.65 -7.99 15.63
CA ASN A 268 2.32 -7.80 17.05
C ASN A 268 0.84 -7.49 17.16
N GLU A 269 0.05 -8.52 17.41
CA GLU A 269 -1.41 -8.42 17.47
C GLU A 269 -1.84 -7.51 18.63
N LYS A 270 -2.62 -6.48 18.29
CA LYS A 270 -3.21 -5.53 19.24
C LYS A 270 -4.70 -5.45 19.00
N ASN A 271 -5.48 -5.50 20.05
CA ASN A 271 -6.91 -5.20 19.94
C ASN A 271 -7.12 -3.68 19.96
N TYR A 272 -6.96 -3.06 18.80
CA TYR A 272 -7.04 -1.60 18.66
C TYR A 272 -8.36 -0.99 19.10
N ASP A 273 -9.48 -1.71 18.91
CA ASP A 273 -10.81 -1.22 19.34
C ASP A 273 -10.93 -1.20 20.85
N GLN A 274 -10.43 -2.24 21.50
CA GLN A 274 -10.40 -2.30 22.97
C GLN A 274 -9.44 -1.27 23.55
N LEU A 275 -8.24 -1.13 22.98
CA LEU A 275 -7.27 -0.11 23.41
C LEU A 275 -7.87 1.30 23.33
N TRP A 276 -8.56 1.62 22.24
CA TRP A 276 -9.20 2.91 22.08
C TRP A 276 -10.33 3.12 23.08
N LYS A 277 -11.15 2.08 23.29
CA LYS A 277 -12.25 2.10 24.28
C LYS A 277 -11.70 2.33 25.70
N ASP A 278 -10.69 1.58 26.11
CA ASP A 278 -10.08 1.69 27.44
C ASP A 278 -9.44 3.07 27.66
N TYR A 279 -8.86 3.66 26.62
CA TYR A 279 -8.38 5.04 26.67
C TYR A 279 -9.54 6.05 26.85
N CYS A 280 -10.62 5.93 26.08
CA CYS A 280 -11.78 6.81 26.19
C CYS A 280 -12.50 6.69 27.55
N GLU A 281 -12.46 5.50 28.15
CA GLU A 281 -13.04 5.23 29.49
C GLU A 281 -12.11 5.61 30.64
N GLY A 282 -10.90 6.13 30.34
CA GLY A 282 -9.91 6.53 31.34
C GLY A 282 -9.19 5.37 32.03
N LYS A 283 -9.31 4.14 31.54
CA LYS A 283 -8.60 2.94 32.01
C LYS A 283 -7.13 2.92 31.59
N LEU A 284 -6.81 3.57 30.47
CA LEU A 284 -5.47 3.77 29.95
C LEU A 284 -5.16 5.26 29.88
N THR A 285 -3.99 5.65 30.31
CA THR A 285 -3.46 7.00 30.09
C THR A 285 -2.93 7.16 28.66
N GLY A 286 -2.81 8.41 28.18
CA GLY A 286 -2.21 8.67 26.86
C GLY A 286 -0.77 8.17 26.76
N THR A 287 0.00 8.22 27.87
CA THR A 287 1.38 7.72 27.93
C THR A 287 1.43 6.20 27.78
N GLU A 288 0.55 5.47 28.44
CA GLU A 288 0.47 4.01 28.34
C GLU A 288 0.05 3.59 26.92
N LEU A 289 -0.99 4.21 26.38
CA LEU A 289 -1.43 3.94 25.01
C LEU A 289 -0.31 4.25 23.99
N THR A 290 0.45 5.34 24.19
CA THR A 290 1.61 5.66 23.36
C THR A 290 2.67 4.55 23.39
N LYS A 291 3.01 4.04 24.57
CA LYS A 291 3.98 2.94 24.71
C LYS A 291 3.51 1.67 24.00
N ILE A 292 2.19 1.37 24.04
CA ILE A 292 1.63 0.21 23.35
C ILE A 292 1.66 0.41 21.83
N LEU A 293 1.34 1.61 21.33
CA LEU A 293 1.27 1.90 19.90
C LEU A 293 2.64 2.09 19.24
N TYR A 294 3.60 2.62 20.01
CA TYR A 294 4.97 2.87 19.57
C TYR A 294 5.96 2.15 20.50
N PRO A 295 6.05 0.82 20.44
CA PRO A 295 7.08 0.09 21.18
C PRO A 295 8.45 0.57 20.70
N LYS A 296 9.34 0.86 21.66
CA LYS A 296 10.71 1.33 21.36
C LYS A 296 11.60 0.19 20.94
#